data_4b0b0ec89f6c0843d65a2e7848fa7f87
#
_entry.id   4b0b0ec89f6c0843d65a2e7848fa7f87
#
_cell.length_a   1.000
_cell.length_b   1.000
_cell.length_c   1.000
_cell.angle_alpha   90.00
_cell.angle_beta   90.00
_cell.angle_gamma   90.00
#
_symmetry.space_group_name_H-M   'P 1'
#
loop_
_entity.id
_entity.type
_entity.pdbx_description
1 polymer ?
#
loop_
_entity_poly.entity_id
_entity_poly.type
_entity_poly.pdbx_seq_one_letter_code
_entity_poly.pdbx_strand_id
1 'polypeptide(L)'
;MKRSLAFVIALFATAPLVFAQPKLEIVGGETYDWGKVVVKNNPLKLVTLETEVTLKNTGNKTLIIDTVRVGCGCTTPSLESKVIEPGKSTKLRIGLNVGLNSGEQVKSLTIFSNADPENTGRIMYLKANVIRPITVQPSSFTMPEIKVGEVARSSVTLKNNDTRPYTISMLFPTKGITIDKQAPITLNPGDTLQITATFEGIERGYYNGNVIVKVDDPDYVPFEISAYGNVKGIDGSDDPSVIKLTPTSSTTKKESATAPAPEPPRRKK
;
A
#
# COMPACT_ATOMS: atom_id res chain seq x y z
N MET A 1 41.27 -55.04 -74.66
CA MET A 1 41.79 -54.43 -73.42
C MET A 1 40.80 -53.34 -73.06
N LYS A 2 39.86 -53.61 -72.07
CA LYS A 2 38.88 -52.64 -71.58
C LYS A 2 39.39 -52.12 -70.23
N ARG A 3 39.76 -50.85 -70.14
CA ARG A 3 40.12 -50.18 -68.87
C ARG A 3 38.85 -49.66 -68.21
N SER A 4 38.44 -50.28 -67.10
CA SER A 4 37.35 -49.78 -66.18
C SER A 4 37.91 -48.64 -65.32
N LEU A 5 37.39 -47.42 -65.52
CA LEU A 5 37.70 -46.26 -64.67
C LEU A 5 36.74 -46.28 -63.45
N ALA A 6 37.25 -46.63 -62.28
CA ALA A 6 36.49 -46.57 -61.06
C ALA A 6 36.41 -45.09 -60.55
N PHE A 7 35.22 -44.55 -60.56
CA PHE A 7 34.94 -43.21 -60.04
C PHE A 7 34.71 -43.31 -58.54
N VAL A 8 35.68 -42.89 -57.70
CA VAL A 8 35.53 -42.81 -56.25
C VAL A 8 34.77 -41.48 -55.92
N ILE A 9 33.49 -41.61 -55.58
CA ILE A 9 32.69 -40.51 -55.06
C ILE A 9 33.06 -40.30 -53.59
N ALA A 10 33.86 -39.30 -53.29
CA ALA A 10 34.13 -38.84 -51.91
C ALA A 10 32.88 -38.10 -51.35
N LEU A 11 32.15 -38.76 -50.49
CA LEU A 11 31.01 -38.24 -49.75
C LEU A 11 31.53 -37.22 -48.69
N PHE A 12 31.57 -35.92 -48.99
CA PHE A 12 31.85 -34.88 -48.03
C PHE A 12 30.65 -34.79 -47.08
N ALA A 13 30.76 -35.35 -45.89
CA ALA A 13 29.82 -35.14 -44.81
C ALA A 13 29.98 -33.70 -44.29
N THR A 14 29.09 -32.80 -44.72
CA THR A 14 28.99 -31.46 -44.17
C THR A 14 28.39 -31.53 -42.76
N ALA A 15 29.24 -31.62 -41.73
CA ALA A 15 28.80 -31.49 -40.37
C ALA A 15 28.21 -30.08 -40.16
N PRO A 16 26.99 -29.94 -39.64
CA PRO A 16 26.46 -28.63 -39.33
C PRO A 16 27.35 -27.92 -38.28
N LEU A 17 27.83 -26.72 -38.63
CA LEU A 17 28.51 -25.82 -37.70
C LEU A 17 27.53 -25.43 -36.60
N VAL A 18 27.48 -26.15 -35.49
CA VAL A 18 26.71 -25.78 -34.30
C VAL A 18 27.44 -24.62 -33.64
N PHE A 19 26.99 -23.40 -33.88
CA PHE A 19 27.49 -22.23 -33.19
C PHE A 19 27.22 -22.39 -31.68
N ALA A 20 28.30 -22.35 -30.94
CA ALA A 20 28.19 -22.42 -29.46
C ALA A 20 27.61 -21.11 -28.94
N GLN A 21 26.40 -21.16 -28.35
CA GLN A 21 25.69 -20.01 -27.81
C GLN A 21 25.06 -20.33 -26.46
N PRO A 22 25.02 -19.37 -25.52
CA PRO A 22 24.16 -19.47 -24.35
C PRO A 22 22.69 -19.37 -24.77
N LYS A 23 21.78 -20.01 -24.03
CA LYS A 23 20.33 -19.91 -24.30
C LYS A 23 19.56 -19.90 -23.01
N LEU A 24 18.85 -18.79 -22.76
CA LEU A 24 17.99 -18.64 -21.60
C LEU A 24 16.62 -19.27 -21.86
N GLU A 25 16.24 -20.21 -20.99
CA GLU A 25 14.89 -20.74 -20.85
C GLU A 25 14.32 -20.36 -19.48
N ILE A 26 13.13 -19.80 -19.47
CA ILE A 26 12.33 -19.62 -18.25
C ILE A 26 11.44 -20.85 -18.14
N VAL A 27 11.75 -21.72 -17.19
CA VAL A 27 11.01 -22.98 -17.01
C VAL A 27 9.58 -22.66 -16.53
N GLY A 28 8.60 -23.17 -17.28
CA GLY A 28 7.18 -22.85 -17.06
C GLY A 28 6.66 -21.69 -17.90
N GLY A 29 7.54 -21.03 -18.70
CA GLY A 29 7.16 -19.98 -19.64
C GLY A 29 7.35 -18.55 -19.10
N GLU A 30 6.97 -17.59 -19.91
CA GLU A 30 7.21 -16.16 -19.66
C GLU A 30 6.09 -15.50 -18.84
N THR A 31 5.17 -16.28 -18.30
CA THR A 31 4.09 -15.78 -17.44
C THR A 31 3.99 -16.64 -16.19
N TYR A 32 4.07 -15.99 -15.04
CA TYR A 32 3.69 -16.62 -13.78
C TYR A 32 2.37 -16.03 -13.31
N ASP A 33 1.39 -16.90 -13.06
CA ASP A 33 0.05 -16.50 -12.65
C ASP A 33 -0.31 -17.15 -11.32
N TRP A 34 -0.50 -16.32 -10.29
CA TRP A 34 -1.01 -16.78 -8.97
C TRP A 34 -2.49 -17.15 -9.00
N GLY A 35 -3.19 -16.85 -10.12
CA GLY A 35 -4.62 -17.02 -10.21
C GLY A 35 -5.39 -16.11 -9.24
N LYS A 36 -6.46 -16.65 -8.65
CA LYS A 36 -7.29 -15.97 -7.67
C LYS A 36 -6.62 -15.97 -6.29
N VAL A 37 -6.22 -14.79 -5.80
CA VAL A 37 -5.61 -14.60 -4.49
C VAL A 37 -6.59 -13.84 -3.59
N VAL A 38 -7.12 -14.53 -2.57
CA VAL A 38 -8.02 -13.91 -1.59
C VAL A 38 -7.22 -13.39 -0.41
N VAL A 39 -7.24 -12.07 -0.22
CA VAL A 39 -6.58 -11.38 0.89
C VAL A 39 -7.62 -11.08 1.96
N LYS A 40 -7.59 -11.86 3.02
CA LYS A 40 -8.37 -11.68 4.25
C LYS A 40 -7.47 -11.12 5.36
N ASN A 41 -7.85 -11.26 6.60
CA ASN A 41 -7.14 -10.84 7.80
C ASN A 41 -7.27 -9.34 8.09
N ASN A 42 -6.57 -8.48 7.37
CA ASN A 42 -6.63 -7.03 7.55
C ASN A 42 -6.75 -6.35 6.18
N PRO A 43 -7.86 -5.64 5.88
CA PRO A 43 -8.08 -5.01 4.58
C PRO A 43 -7.07 -3.88 4.27
N LEU A 44 -6.41 -3.33 5.29
CA LEU A 44 -5.42 -2.27 5.16
C LEU A 44 -3.97 -2.78 5.15
N LYS A 45 -3.76 -4.10 5.27
CA LYS A 45 -2.41 -4.68 5.23
C LYS A 45 -1.93 -4.85 3.79
N LEU A 46 -0.73 -4.37 3.53
CA LEU A 46 -0.01 -4.68 2.30
C LEU A 46 0.39 -6.15 2.29
N VAL A 47 0.21 -6.81 1.14
CA VAL A 47 0.54 -8.23 0.97
C VAL A 47 1.54 -8.36 -0.17
N THR A 48 2.60 -9.13 0.07
CA THR A 48 3.55 -9.53 -0.96
C THR A 48 3.28 -10.99 -1.33
N LEU A 49 3.02 -11.23 -2.60
CA LEU A 49 2.96 -12.56 -3.18
C LEU A 49 4.36 -12.98 -3.55
N GLU A 50 4.75 -14.19 -3.16
CA GLU A 50 6.08 -14.71 -3.44
C GLU A 50 6.01 -15.88 -4.42
N THR A 51 7.01 -15.98 -5.28
CA THR A 51 7.21 -17.13 -6.17
C THR A 51 8.69 -17.34 -6.44
N GLU A 52 9.02 -18.52 -6.94
CA GLU A 52 10.34 -18.89 -7.39
C GLU A 52 10.27 -19.48 -8.81
N VAL A 53 11.01 -18.88 -9.72
CA VAL A 53 11.08 -19.28 -11.11
C VAL A 53 12.46 -19.87 -11.39
N THR A 54 12.51 -20.93 -12.19
CA THR A 54 13.78 -21.54 -12.59
C THR A 54 14.23 -20.97 -13.93
N LEU A 55 15.43 -20.40 -13.95
CA LEU A 55 16.14 -19.98 -15.17
C LEU A 55 17.13 -21.08 -15.54
N LYS A 56 17.03 -21.61 -16.76
CA LYS A 56 17.87 -22.71 -17.26
C LYS A 56 18.67 -22.28 -18.46
N ASN A 57 19.92 -22.69 -18.50
CA ASN A 57 20.75 -22.58 -19.69
C ASN A 57 20.59 -23.84 -20.55
N THR A 58 19.86 -23.71 -21.65
CA THR A 58 19.67 -24.82 -22.65
C THR A 58 20.65 -24.70 -23.80
N GLY A 59 21.57 -23.75 -23.75
CA GLY A 59 22.67 -23.59 -24.70
C GLY A 59 23.88 -24.44 -24.35
N ASN A 60 24.96 -24.26 -25.10
CA ASN A 60 26.23 -24.98 -24.94
C ASN A 60 27.41 -24.09 -24.53
N LYS A 61 27.14 -22.81 -24.20
CA LYS A 61 28.07 -21.89 -23.55
C LYS A 61 27.47 -21.36 -22.23
N THR A 62 28.34 -20.90 -21.35
CA THR A 62 27.95 -20.28 -20.08
C THR A 62 27.01 -19.09 -20.32
N LEU A 63 25.84 -19.16 -19.67
CA LEU A 63 24.85 -18.08 -19.66
C LEU A 63 25.15 -17.16 -18.45
N ILE A 64 25.21 -15.87 -18.72
CA ILE A 64 25.42 -14.82 -17.72
C ILE A 64 24.19 -13.94 -17.69
N ILE A 65 23.55 -13.83 -16.53
CA ILE A 65 22.46 -12.89 -16.28
C ILE A 65 23.08 -11.56 -15.84
N ASP A 66 22.96 -10.53 -16.65
CA ASP A 66 23.51 -9.21 -16.37
C ASP A 66 22.70 -8.51 -15.28
N THR A 67 21.39 -8.40 -15.50
CA THR A 67 20.47 -7.74 -14.58
C THR A 67 19.02 -8.21 -14.78
N VAL A 68 18.22 -8.05 -13.73
CA VAL A 68 16.76 -8.21 -13.80
C VAL A 68 16.14 -6.85 -13.48
N ARG A 69 15.49 -6.23 -14.47
CA ARG A 69 14.81 -4.94 -14.33
C ARG A 69 13.32 -5.14 -14.10
N VAL A 70 12.77 -4.42 -13.15
CA VAL A 70 11.35 -4.44 -12.82
C VAL A 70 10.63 -3.26 -13.45
N GLY A 71 9.39 -3.49 -13.90
CA GLY A 71 8.55 -2.43 -14.48
C GLY A 71 7.95 -1.49 -13.43
N CYS A 72 7.99 -1.83 -12.13
CA CYS A 72 7.51 -1.01 -11.03
C CYS A 72 8.28 -1.28 -9.73
N GLY A 73 8.26 -0.34 -8.79
CA GLY A 73 8.80 -0.53 -7.44
C GLY A 73 8.01 -1.51 -6.56
N CYS A 74 6.95 -2.10 -7.09
CA CYS A 74 6.12 -3.10 -6.42
C CYS A 74 6.66 -4.55 -6.57
N THR A 75 7.73 -4.75 -7.36
CA THR A 75 8.33 -6.07 -7.61
C THR A 75 9.77 -6.09 -7.13
N THR A 76 10.12 -7.14 -6.38
CA THR A 76 11.47 -7.33 -5.82
C THR A 76 12.03 -8.67 -6.30
N PRO A 77 12.94 -8.68 -7.29
CA PRO A 77 13.61 -9.88 -7.75
C PRO A 77 14.86 -10.17 -6.90
N SER A 78 15.15 -11.45 -6.67
CA SER A 78 16.38 -11.94 -6.05
C SER A 78 16.88 -13.17 -6.80
N LEU A 79 18.05 -13.06 -7.43
CA LEU A 79 18.68 -14.11 -8.22
C LEU A 79 19.73 -14.83 -7.38
N GLU A 80 19.67 -16.16 -7.34
CA GLU A 80 20.60 -17.00 -6.58
C GLU A 80 22.02 -17.00 -7.18
N SER A 81 22.11 -17.15 -8.52
CA SER A 81 23.38 -17.09 -9.26
C SER A 81 23.21 -16.37 -10.57
N LYS A 82 24.16 -15.52 -10.94
CA LYS A 82 24.22 -14.88 -12.24
C LYS A 82 24.86 -15.73 -13.32
N VAL A 83 25.63 -16.75 -12.95
CA VAL A 83 26.37 -17.61 -13.89
C VAL A 83 25.73 -18.98 -13.93
N ILE A 84 25.35 -19.44 -15.11
CA ILE A 84 24.64 -20.69 -15.32
C ILE A 84 25.37 -21.48 -16.40
N GLU A 85 26.04 -22.55 -15.99
CA GLU A 85 26.76 -23.45 -16.91
C GLU A 85 25.79 -24.18 -17.85
N PRO A 86 26.26 -24.70 -19.01
CA PRO A 86 25.45 -25.47 -19.94
C PRO A 86 24.66 -26.59 -19.25
N GLY A 87 23.35 -26.63 -19.47
CA GLY A 87 22.45 -27.62 -18.89
C GLY A 87 22.08 -27.38 -17.42
N LYS A 88 22.69 -26.39 -16.74
CA LYS A 88 22.39 -26.04 -15.34
C LYS A 88 21.29 -25.01 -15.25
N SER A 89 20.85 -24.74 -14.00
CA SER A 89 19.77 -23.82 -13.68
C SER A 89 20.10 -22.98 -12.46
N THR A 90 19.45 -21.84 -12.32
CA THR A 90 19.44 -21.00 -11.11
C THR A 90 18.01 -20.62 -10.75
N LYS A 91 17.81 -20.13 -9.52
CA LYS A 91 16.51 -19.70 -9.02
C LYS A 91 16.41 -18.17 -9.04
N LEU A 92 15.30 -17.69 -9.55
CA LEU A 92 14.89 -16.30 -9.46
C LEU A 92 13.67 -16.22 -8.54
N ARG A 93 13.87 -15.70 -7.32
CA ARG A 93 12.78 -15.41 -6.38
C ARG A 93 12.19 -14.05 -6.71
N ILE A 94 10.87 -13.95 -6.64
CA ILE A 94 10.15 -12.74 -7.01
C ILE A 94 9.09 -12.47 -5.94
N GLY A 95 9.18 -11.28 -5.32
CA GLY A 95 8.12 -10.74 -4.47
C GLY A 95 7.31 -9.70 -5.24
N LEU A 96 5.98 -9.82 -5.25
CA LEU A 96 5.05 -8.85 -5.83
C LEU A 96 4.16 -8.26 -4.74
N ASN A 97 4.36 -6.99 -4.41
CA ASN A 97 3.46 -6.24 -3.52
C ASN A 97 2.19 -5.86 -4.30
N VAL A 98 1.06 -6.44 -3.90
CA VAL A 98 -0.24 -6.22 -4.56
C VAL A 98 -1.01 -5.00 -4.03
N GLY A 99 -0.40 -4.23 -3.11
CA GLY A 99 -1.02 -3.03 -2.56
C GLY A 99 -2.34 -3.29 -1.83
N LEU A 100 -3.22 -2.29 -1.80
CA LEU A 100 -4.54 -2.36 -1.18
C LEU A 100 -5.69 -2.58 -2.18
N ASN A 101 -5.40 -2.56 -3.49
CA ASN A 101 -6.41 -2.68 -4.53
C ASN A 101 -6.84 -4.14 -4.75
N SER A 102 -8.09 -4.34 -5.17
CA SER A 102 -8.62 -5.59 -5.70
C SER A 102 -8.61 -5.58 -7.23
N GLY A 103 -8.76 -6.76 -7.83
CA GLY A 103 -8.85 -6.95 -9.27
C GLY A 103 -7.59 -7.55 -9.90
N GLU A 104 -7.62 -7.61 -11.21
CA GLU A 104 -6.49 -8.13 -11.98
C GLU A 104 -5.27 -7.21 -11.88
N GLN A 105 -4.13 -7.80 -11.61
CA GLN A 105 -2.84 -7.15 -11.60
C GLN A 105 -1.90 -7.85 -12.56
N VAL A 106 -1.31 -7.07 -13.46
CA VAL A 106 -0.29 -7.54 -14.40
C VAL A 106 0.92 -6.64 -14.24
N LYS A 107 2.05 -7.26 -13.91
CA LYS A 107 3.35 -6.60 -13.80
C LYS A 107 4.35 -7.33 -14.67
N SER A 108 5.46 -6.69 -14.99
CA SER A 108 6.52 -7.29 -15.79
C SER A 108 7.88 -7.07 -15.15
N LEU A 109 8.78 -7.99 -15.46
CA LEU A 109 10.21 -7.82 -15.28
C LEU A 109 10.92 -8.24 -16.55
N THR A 110 12.12 -7.72 -16.79
CA THR A 110 12.95 -8.05 -17.96
C THR A 110 14.28 -8.58 -17.50
N ILE A 111 14.63 -9.76 -17.99
CA ILE A 111 15.89 -10.46 -17.70
C ILE A 111 16.85 -10.18 -18.85
N PHE A 112 17.95 -9.49 -18.57
CA PHE A 112 19.02 -9.21 -19.54
C PHE A 112 20.15 -10.21 -19.35
N SER A 113 20.65 -10.76 -20.45
CA SER A 113 21.69 -11.78 -20.44
C SER A 113 22.51 -11.80 -21.72
N ASN A 114 23.65 -12.47 -21.69
CA ASN A 114 24.50 -12.67 -22.88
C ASN A 114 23.88 -13.67 -23.90
N ALA A 115 22.69 -14.23 -23.63
CA ALA A 115 21.95 -15.03 -24.61
C ALA A 115 21.22 -14.16 -25.63
N ASP A 116 21.12 -12.85 -25.38
CA ASP A 116 20.45 -11.89 -26.24
C ASP A 116 21.46 -10.86 -26.77
N PRO A 117 21.98 -11.06 -28.00
CA PRO A 117 23.00 -10.18 -28.57
C PRO A 117 22.50 -8.75 -28.86
N GLU A 118 21.18 -8.57 -28.99
CA GLU A 118 20.58 -7.24 -29.24
C GLU A 118 20.26 -6.53 -27.91
N ASN A 119 20.47 -7.21 -26.78
CA ASN A 119 20.22 -6.69 -25.43
C ASN A 119 18.79 -6.14 -25.24
N THR A 120 17.81 -6.72 -25.91
CA THR A 120 16.38 -6.39 -25.75
C THR A 120 15.81 -6.96 -24.46
N GLY A 121 16.45 -8.01 -23.93
CA GLY A 121 16.05 -8.74 -22.72
C GLY A 121 14.85 -9.64 -22.92
N ARG A 122 14.68 -10.57 -22.01
CA ARG A 122 13.53 -11.48 -21.97
C ARG A 122 12.50 -10.97 -20.98
N ILE A 123 11.31 -10.66 -21.46
CA ILE A 123 10.21 -10.17 -20.62
C ILE A 123 9.49 -11.35 -19.96
N MET A 124 9.23 -11.21 -18.67
CA MET A 124 8.37 -12.11 -17.91
C MET A 124 7.22 -11.34 -17.27
N TYR A 125 6.01 -11.89 -17.37
CA TYR A 125 4.79 -11.32 -16.80
C TYR A 125 4.42 -12.01 -15.49
N LEU A 126 3.96 -11.21 -14.54
CA LEU A 126 3.47 -11.61 -13.23
C LEU A 126 1.99 -11.24 -13.15
N LYS A 127 1.12 -12.22 -12.98
CA LYS A 127 -0.33 -12.03 -12.95
C LYS A 127 -0.92 -12.50 -11.65
N ALA A 128 -1.89 -11.76 -11.12
CA ALA A 128 -2.70 -12.16 -9.99
C ALA A 128 -4.08 -11.51 -10.08
N ASN A 129 -5.14 -12.24 -9.74
CA ASN A 129 -6.47 -11.65 -9.52
C ASN A 129 -6.70 -11.54 -8.01
N VAL A 130 -6.44 -10.35 -7.47
CA VAL A 130 -6.50 -10.08 -6.03
C VAL A 130 -7.94 -9.78 -5.62
N ILE A 131 -8.44 -10.54 -4.65
CA ILE A 131 -9.77 -10.34 -4.07
C ILE A 131 -9.62 -9.94 -2.61
N ARG A 132 -10.16 -8.77 -2.28
CA ARG A 132 -10.31 -8.30 -0.90
C ARG A 132 -11.81 -8.29 -0.59
N PRO A 133 -12.30 -9.24 0.22
CA PRO A 133 -13.72 -9.31 0.55
C PRO A 133 -14.24 -8.03 1.20
N ILE A 134 -13.45 -7.41 2.07
CA ILE A 134 -13.72 -6.08 2.62
C ILE A 134 -12.65 -5.12 2.14
N THR A 135 -13.05 -3.96 1.64
CA THR A 135 -12.17 -2.85 1.30
C THR A 135 -12.53 -1.61 2.09
N VAL A 136 -11.52 -0.75 2.32
CA VAL A 136 -11.66 0.55 3.00
C VAL A 136 -11.09 1.62 2.10
N GLN A 137 -11.91 2.60 1.71
CA GLN A 137 -11.50 3.70 0.84
C GLN A 137 -12.08 5.04 1.30
N PRO A 138 -11.25 6.09 1.42
CA PRO A 138 -9.79 6.03 1.45
C PRO A 138 -9.29 5.15 2.61
N SER A 139 -8.01 4.78 2.62
CA SER A 139 -7.42 3.88 3.64
C SER A 139 -7.23 4.52 5.01
N SER A 140 -7.52 5.80 5.14
CA SER A 140 -7.39 6.58 6.37
C SER A 140 -8.32 7.79 6.34
N PHE A 141 -8.63 8.32 7.53
CA PHE A 141 -9.29 9.61 7.69
C PHE A 141 -8.23 10.71 7.61
N THR A 142 -8.15 11.38 6.47
CA THR A 142 -7.31 12.57 6.32
C THR A 142 -8.14 13.78 6.69
N MET A 143 -7.89 14.35 7.88
CA MET A 143 -8.58 15.51 8.36
C MET A 143 -8.04 16.77 7.64
N PRO A 144 -8.90 17.74 7.26
CA PRO A 144 -8.45 19.03 6.81
C PRO A 144 -7.67 19.73 7.93
N GLU A 145 -6.78 20.62 7.54
CA GLU A 145 -6.11 21.51 8.49
C GLU A 145 -7.13 22.45 9.13
N ILE A 146 -7.10 22.56 10.44
CA ILE A 146 -8.02 23.38 11.24
C ILE A 146 -7.26 24.24 12.24
N LYS A 147 -7.95 25.20 12.82
CA LYS A 147 -7.45 26.00 13.95
C LYS A 147 -7.94 25.42 15.28
N VAL A 148 -7.27 25.82 16.34
CA VAL A 148 -7.74 25.54 17.71
C VAL A 148 -9.18 26.07 17.87
N GLY A 149 -10.07 25.22 18.36
CA GLY A 149 -11.50 25.48 18.52
C GLY A 149 -12.37 25.13 17.30
N GLU A 150 -11.77 24.76 16.17
CA GLU A 150 -12.52 24.31 14.99
C GLU A 150 -12.69 22.78 14.98
N VAL A 151 -13.66 22.33 14.18
CA VAL A 151 -14.02 20.92 14.04
C VAL A 151 -13.69 20.43 12.65
N ALA A 152 -12.88 19.39 12.56
CA ALA A 152 -12.58 18.66 11.33
C ALA A 152 -13.49 17.44 11.16
N ARG A 153 -13.80 17.09 9.91
CA ARG A 153 -14.50 15.87 9.54
C ARG A 153 -13.83 15.20 8.34
N SER A 154 -13.79 13.88 8.37
CA SER A 154 -13.33 13.06 7.25
C SER A 154 -14.12 11.76 7.23
N SER A 155 -14.27 11.17 6.05
CA SER A 155 -15.04 9.94 5.90
C SER A 155 -14.24 8.87 5.18
N VAL A 156 -14.48 7.63 5.57
CA VAL A 156 -14.04 6.43 4.84
C VAL A 156 -15.24 5.55 4.54
N THR A 157 -15.14 4.74 3.50
CA THR A 157 -16.17 3.80 3.11
C THR A 157 -15.63 2.38 3.17
N LEU A 158 -16.26 1.56 3.98
CA LEU A 158 -16.09 0.11 3.96
C LEU A 158 -17.04 -0.47 2.91
N LYS A 159 -16.57 -1.41 2.09
CA LYS A 159 -17.39 -2.11 1.11
C LYS A 159 -17.23 -3.61 1.25
N ASN A 160 -18.35 -4.33 1.24
CA ASN A 160 -18.37 -5.78 1.10
C ASN A 160 -18.34 -6.16 -0.39
N ASN A 161 -17.24 -6.75 -0.85
CA ASN A 161 -17.07 -7.24 -2.23
C ASN A 161 -17.24 -8.76 -2.34
N ASP A 162 -17.59 -9.43 -1.25
CA ASP A 162 -17.82 -10.89 -1.21
C ASP A 162 -19.29 -11.21 -1.55
N THR A 163 -19.57 -12.49 -1.69
CA THR A 163 -20.92 -13.04 -1.90
C THR A 163 -21.65 -13.40 -0.61
N ARG A 164 -21.00 -13.26 0.55
CA ARG A 164 -21.57 -13.51 1.89
C ARG A 164 -21.63 -12.22 2.70
N PRO A 165 -22.55 -12.11 3.67
CA PRO A 165 -22.61 -10.97 4.56
C PRO A 165 -21.44 -10.98 5.56
N TYR A 166 -21.07 -9.78 6.03
CA TYR A 166 -20.13 -9.56 7.14
C TYR A 166 -20.76 -8.65 8.18
N THR A 167 -20.57 -8.96 9.45
CA THR A 167 -21.02 -8.10 10.55
C THR A 167 -19.83 -7.35 11.13
N ILE A 168 -19.90 -6.03 11.11
CA ILE A 168 -18.97 -5.17 11.85
C ILE A 168 -19.46 -5.17 13.30
N SER A 169 -18.79 -5.93 14.16
CA SER A 169 -19.22 -6.13 15.56
C SER A 169 -18.72 -5.04 16.51
N MET A 170 -17.69 -4.27 16.11
CA MET A 170 -17.17 -3.18 16.90
C MET A 170 -16.62 -2.06 16.00
N LEU A 171 -16.95 -0.83 16.40
CA LEU A 171 -16.35 0.40 15.92
C LEU A 171 -15.95 1.21 17.15
N PHE A 172 -14.65 1.35 17.39
CA PHE A 172 -14.13 2.01 18.58
C PHE A 172 -13.16 3.14 18.20
N PRO A 173 -13.60 4.41 18.28
CA PRO A 173 -12.75 5.56 18.04
C PRO A 173 -11.81 5.80 19.24
N THR A 174 -10.61 6.31 18.97
CA THR A 174 -9.58 6.62 19.96
C THR A 174 -9.18 8.09 19.93
N LYS A 175 -8.53 8.58 20.97
CA LYS A 175 -7.87 9.89 21.04
C LYS A 175 -8.73 11.09 20.58
N GLY A 176 -9.88 11.27 21.17
CA GLY A 176 -10.75 12.44 20.92
C GLY A 176 -11.48 12.42 19.58
N ILE A 177 -11.40 11.31 18.82
CA ILE A 177 -12.24 11.11 17.65
C ILE A 177 -13.64 10.69 18.11
N THR A 178 -14.67 11.21 17.44
CA THR A 178 -16.03 10.67 17.47
C THR A 178 -16.41 10.18 16.08
N ILE A 179 -17.33 9.23 16.00
CA ILE A 179 -17.84 8.69 14.73
C ILE A 179 -19.36 8.70 14.69
N ASP A 180 -19.92 8.76 13.49
CA ASP A 180 -21.36 8.84 13.23
C ASP A 180 -22.06 7.47 13.20
N LYS A 181 -21.34 6.37 13.38
CA LYS A 181 -21.87 5.01 13.30
C LYS A 181 -21.65 4.26 14.62
N GLN A 182 -22.59 3.36 14.91
CA GLN A 182 -22.52 2.44 16.06
C GLN A 182 -22.63 0.99 15.57
N ALA A 183 -21.77 0.13 16.06
CA ALA A 183 -21.85 -1.31 15.84
C ALA A 183 -22.89 -1.95 16.78
N PRO A 184 -23.47 -3.13 16.43
CA PRO A 184 -23.16 -3.94 15.25
C PRO A 184 -23.86 -3.47 13.97
N ILE A 185 -23.21 -3.66 12.81
CA ILE A 185 -23.74 -3.32 11.48
C ILE A 185 -23.45 -4.49 10.55
N THR A 186 -24.47 -5.01 9.86
CA THR A 186 -24.29 -6.05 8.86
C THR A 186 -24.18 -5.43 7.47
N LEU A 187 -23.16 -5.84 6.74
CA LEU A 187 -22.93 -5.51 5.34
C LEU A 187 -23.25 -6.71 4.48
N ASN A 188 -24.36 -6.68 3.75
CA ASN A 188 -24.68 -7.70 2.76
C ASN A 188 -23.75 -7.61 1.55
N PRO A 189 -23.74 -8.60 0.66
CA PRO A 189 -22.98 -8.55 -0.59
C PRO A 189 -23.25 -7.25 -1.37
N GLY A 190 -22.18 -6.52 -1.67
CA GLY A 190 -22.23 -5.24 -2.38
C GLY A 190 -22.51 -4.00 -1.53
N ASP A 191 -22.92 -4.17 -0.26
CA ASP A 191 -23.20 -3.04 0.62
C ASP A 191 -21.97 -2.21 0.92
N THR A 192 -22.21 -0.92 1.18
CA THR A 192 -21.20 0.05 1.62
C THR A 192 -21.61 0.66 2.95
N LEU A 193 -20.61 0.89 3.81
CA LEU A 193 -20.75 1.61 5.07
C LEU A 193 -19.83 2.82 5.06
N GLN A 194 -20.39 4.01 4.94
CA GLN A 194 -19.63 5.24 5.16
C GLN A 194 -19.57 5.54 6.65
N ILE A 195 -18.37 5.74 7.16
CA ILE A 195 -18.08 6.18 8.53
C ILE A 195 -17.50 7.57 8.45
N THR A 196 -18.10 8.52 9.15
CA THR A 196 -17.58 9.89 9.28
C THR A 196 -16.95 10.04 10.67
N ALA A 197 -15.66 10.34 10.68
CA ALA A 197 -14.93 10.70 11.90
C ALA A 197 -14.94 12.22 12.06
N THR A 198 -15.16 12.66 13.29
CA THR A 198 -15.14 14.07 13.70
C THR A 198 -14.09 14.26 14.78
N PHE A 199 -13.32 15.32 14.67
CA PHE A 199 -12.27 15.71 15.59
C PHE A 199 -12.36 17.21 15.89
N GLU A 200 -12.23 17.58 17.15
CA GLU A 200 -12.15 18.98 17.63
C GLU A 200 -10.70 19.33 17.94
N GLY A 201 -10.19 20.39 17.34
CA GLY A 201 -8.83 20.89 17.55
C GLY A 201 -8.68 21.56 18.91
N ILE A 202 -8.37 20.81 19.97
CA ILE A 202 -8.22 21.34 21.33
C ILE A 202 -6.87 22.01 21.50
N GLU A 203 -5.81 21.41 20.96
CA GLU A 203 -4.44 21.87 21.08
C GLU A 203 -3.79 21.96 19.70
N ARG A 204 -2.84 22.88 19.57
CA ARG A 204 -2.03 23.02 18.37
C ARG A 204 -1.07 21.83 18.20
N GLY A 205 -0.88 21.41 16.96
CA GLY A 205 0.09 20.37 16.58
C GLY A 205 -0.49 19.31 15.69
N TYR A 206 0.32 18.28 15.41
CA TYR A 206 -0.11 17.12 14.67
C TYR A 206 -1.02 16.25 15.53
N TYR A 207 -2.14 15.92 14.94
CA TYR A 207 -3.10 15.03 15.52
C TYR A 207 -3.03 13.66 14.83
N ASN A 208 -3.04 12.61 15.63
CA ASN A 208 -3.19 11.24 15.16
C ASN A 208 -4.10 10.43 16.10
N GLY A 209 -4.97 9.66 15.52
CA GLY A 209 -5.84 8.72 16.21
C GLY A 209 -6.25 7.62 15.26
N ASN A 210 -7.16 6.77 15.68
CA ASN A 210 -7.67 5.69 14.85
C ASN A 210 -9.09 5.31 15.21
N VAL A 211 -9.74 4.58 14.31
CA VAL A 211 -10.97 3.84 14.56
C VAL A 211 -10.65 2.37 14.45
N ILE A 212 -10.79 1.64 15.57
CA ILE A 212 -10.62 0.20 15.63
C ILE A 212 -11.90 -0.46 15.10
N VAL A 213 -11.73 -1.32 14.10
CA VAL A 213 -12.82 -2.07 13.46
C VAL A 213 -12.66 -3.55 13.73
N LYS A 214 -13.70 -4.20 14.24
CA LYS A 214 -13.76 -5.65 14.36
C LYS A 214 -14.86 -6.20 13.48
N VAL A 215 -14.50 -7.16 12.64
CA VAL A 215 -15.42 -7.96 11.84
C VAL A 215 -15.68 -9.26 12.57
N ASP A 216 -16.93 -9.67 12.62
CA ASP A 216 -17.32 -10.95 13.25
C ASP A 216 -17.12 -12.11 12.25
N ASP A 217 -15.85 -12.42 12.00
CA ASP A 217 -15.40 -13.46 11.08
C ASP A 217 -14.00 -13.93 11.52
N PRO A 218 -13.76 -15.25 11.66
CA PRO A 218 -12.50 -15.80 12.15
C PRO A 218 -11.29 -15.49 11.27
N ASP A 219 -11.53 -15.20 9.98
CA ASP A 219 -10.47 -14.85 9.05
C ASP A 219 -9.98 -13.40 9.18
N TYR A 220 -10.65 -12.57 10.00
CA TYR A 220 -10.27 -11.18 10.23
C TYR A 220 -9.77 -10.95 11.63
N VAL A 221 -8.63 -10.28 11.74
CA VAL A 221 -8.21 -9.66 13.01
C VAL A 221 -8.76 -8.24 13.09
N PRO A 222 -8.96 -7.69 14.30
CA PRO A 222 -9.26 -6.27 14.44
C PRO A 222 -8.21 -5.43 13.72
N PHE A 223 -8.65 -4.42 12.99
CA PHE A 223 -7.76 -3.52 12.26
C PHE A 223 -8.08 -2.06 12.57
N GLU A 224 -7.10 -1.20 12.32
CA GLU A 224 -7.19 0.22 12.65
C GLU A 224 -7.23 1.06 11.37
N ILE A 225 -8.22 1.96 11.29
CA ILE A 225 -8.26 3.00 10.26
C ILE A 225 -7.67 4.25 10.90
N SER A 226 -6.47 4.64 10.48
CA SER A 226 -5.77 5.81 11.01
C SER A 226 -6.50 7.09 10.67
N ALA A 227 -6.46 8.06 11.59
CA ALA A 227 -6.92 9.42 11.38
C ALA A 227 -5.80 10.38 11.73
N TYR A 228 -5.52 11.33 10.87
CA TYR A 228 -4.46 12.31 11.09
C TYR A 228 -4.80 13.67 10.46
N GLY A 229 -4.25 14.71 11.04
CA GLY A 229 -4.41 16.09 10.60
C GLY A 229 -3.45 17.03 11.32
N ASN A 230 -3.59 18.31 11.06
CA ASN A 230 -2.81 19.36 11.68
C ASN A 230 -3.74 20.43 12.26
N VAL A 231 -3.48 20.84 13.50
CA VAL A 231 -4.19 21.92 14.18
C VAL A 231 -3.26 23.12 14.31
N LYS A 232 -3.59 24.23 13.67
CA LYS A 232 -2.87 25.51 13.77
C LYS A 232 -3.30 26.30 14.98
N GLY A 233 -2.49 27.29 15.35
CA GLY A 233 -2.87 28.27 16.37
C GLY A 233 -4.15 29.02 15.99
N ILE A 234 -4.76 29.72 16.95
CA ILE A 234 -6.01 30.51 16.78
C ILE A 234 -5.87 31.52 15.65
N ASP A 235 -4.67 32.05 15.45
CA ASP A 235 -4.36 33.01 14.39
C ASP A 235 -4.01 32.37 13.05
N GLY A 236 -3.99 31.02 12.99
CA GLY A 236 -3.60 30.27 11.80
C GLY A 236 -2.09 30.12 11.61
N SER A 237 -1.28 30.57 12.59
CA SER A 237 0.17 30.43 12.54
C SER A 237 0.66 29.05 13.02
N ASP A 238 1.82 28.62 12.52
CA ASP A 238 2.57 27.49 13.03
C ASP A 238 3.62 27.91 14.08
N ASP A 239 3.72 29.21 14.42
CA ASP A 239 4.68 29.76 15.38
C ASP A 239 4.26 29.43 16.83
N PRO A 240 5.03 28.68 17.61
CA PRO A 240 4.72 28.37 18.99
C PRO A 240 4.77 29.59 19.94
N SER A 241 5.40 30.69 19.55
CA SER A 241 5.55 31.87 20.37
C SER A 241 4.33 32.79 20.34
N VAL A 242 3.41 32.61 19.39
CA VAL A 242 2.23 33.46 19.26
C VAL A 242 1.08 32.94 20.12
N ILE A 243 1.14 33.19 21.43
CA ILE A 243 0.00 33.08 22.33
C ILE A 243 -0.79 34.38 22.26
N LYS A 244 -1.85 34.46 21.45
CA LYS A 244 -2.83 35.54 21.59
C LYS A 244 -3.58 35.34 22.90
N LEU A 245 -3.19 36.10 23.90
CA LEU A 245 -4.01 36.29 25.09
C LEU A 245 -5.35 36.87 24.61
N THR A 246 -6.39 36.07 24.63
CA THR A 246 -7.76 36.57 24.45
C THR A 246 -8.00 37.58 25.55
N PRO A 247 -8.34 38.82 25.27
CA PRO A 247 -8.73 39.71 26.33
C PRO A 247 -10.02 39.18 26.91
N THR A 248 -9.93 38.66 28.13
CA THR A 248 -11.10 38.36 28.94
C THR A 248 -11.85 39.68 29.07
N SER A 249 -12.94 39.84 28.36
CA SER A 249 -13.86 40.99 28.55
C SER A 249 -14.53 40.75 29.89
N SER A 250 -13.86 41.14 30.96
CA SER A 250 -14.53 41.42 32.22
C SER A 250 -15.45 42.61 32.01
N THR A 251 -16.68 42.34 31.67
CA THR A 251 -17.75 43.33 31.77
C THR A 251 -17.97 43.61 33.25
N THR A 252 -17.13 44.47 33.81
CA THR A 252 -17.37 45.02 35.13
C THR A 252 -18.54 46.00 34.96
N LYS A 253 -19.74 45.53 35.28
CA LYS A 253 -20.93 46.33 35.47
C LYS A 253 -20.59 47.30 36.60
N LYS A 254 -20.30 48.56 36.27
CA LYS A 254 -20.19 49.62 37.25
C LYS A 254 -21.55 49.89 37.85
N GLU A 255 -21.83 49.28 38.97
CA GLU A 255 -22.94 49.60 39.85
C GLU A 255 -22.54 50.87 40.58
N SER A 256 -23.18 51.97 40.20
CA SER A 256 -23.07 53.29 40.84
C SER A 256 -23.77 53.21 42.19
N ALA A 257 -23.03 52.92 43.25
CA ALA A 257 -23.48 53.11 44.62
C ALA A 257 -23.02 54.51 45.05
N THR A 258 -23.97 55.45 45.05
CA THR A 258 -23.83 56.78 45.67
C THR A 258 -23.82 56.61 47.20
N ALA A 259 -22.66 56.74 47.83
CA ALA A 259 -22.55 56.77 49.29
C ALA A 259 -23.02 58.13 49.82
N PRO A 260 -23.83 58.20 50.90
CA PRO A 260 -24.25 59.42 51.53
C PRO A 260 -23.08 60.06 52.28
N ALA A 261 -23.01 61.39 52.23
CA ALA A 261 -22.02 62.26 52.89
C ALA A 261 -22.05 62.09 54.42
N PRO A 262 -20.91 62.21 55.16
CA PRO A 262 -20.86 62.11 56.62
C PRO A 262 -21.35 63.40 57.23
N GLU A 263 -22.19 63.28 58.27
CA GLU A 263 -22.73 64.35 59.10
C GLU A 263 -21.64 65.01 60.01
N PRO A 264 -21.65 66.31 60.25
CA PRO A 264 -20.62 66.98 61.07
C PRO A 264 -20.86 66.73 62.58
N PRO A 265 -19.81 66.77 63.41
CA PRO A 265 -19.89 66.48 64.83
C PRO A 265 -20.62 67.53 65.63
N ARG A 266 -21.60 67.12 66.46
CA ARG A 266 -22.30 67.90 67.43
C ARG A 266 -21.37 68.27 68.61
N ARG A 267 -21.21 69.58 68.84
CA ARG A 267 -20.58 70.12 70.07
C ARG A 267 -21.47 69.79 71.24
N LYS A 268 -20.91 69.21 72.26
CA LYS A 268 -21.50 69.20 73.65
C LYS A 268 -21.23 70.45 74.38
N LYS A 269 -22.28 70.95 74.97
CA LYS A 269 -22.20 71.76 76.17
C LYS A 269 -22.29 70.86 77.40
#